data_8ad943f7ad9ce93fdf8139e908551213
#
_entry.id   8ad943f7ad9ce93fdf8139e908551213
#
_cell.length_a   1.000
_cell.length_b   1.000
_cell.length_c   1.000
_cell.angle_alpha   90.00
_cell.angle_beta   90.00
_cell.angle_gamma   90.00
#
_symmetry.space_group_name_H-M   'P 1'
#
loop_
_entity.id
_entity.type
_entity.pdbx_description
1 polymer ?
#
loop_
_entity_poly.entity_id
_entity_poly.type
_entity_poly.pdbx_seq_one_letter_code
_entity_poly.pdbx_strand_id
1 'polypeptide(L)'
;MLNKISLIIIFLIFFTCDSSPKEGWNKYLHSEDIIMAQETISTDLLSDYITTLSSDEFEGRKPATAGGKKTIKYLIDTFKGMKLKPGNPDGTWTQEVKMLGIRSNLRSQFITDEERWVMDTGEDIIGNTYLKKSKVNLQKVDLVFCGYGVTATEYEWDDYKDIDVKNKVVVVLVNDPPVKKGDKLDPDMFKGNAMTYYGRWSYKYEEAMRRGAAGAIVIHEDIPAGYPFSVLQSGHDTERLTIEKNKSLKFEGWIPVETAERLFTMGGLNFNEVKAKANNPNFKPFKMNVQFTSRISNKYRTVKSKNVVALYEGSDPELKNEYIIYTAHWDHLGINKKLSGDKIYNGAVDNASGTGMIMAAAKAFTALNEGTRRSILFLALTAEEEGLLGANYYNSNPLYPLNQTLAVINIDGMGNTFG
;
A
#
# COMPACT_ATOMS: atom_id res chain seq x y z
N MET A 1 30.60 13.02 6.97
CA MET A 1 31.28 11.99 6.14
C MET A 1 30.27 10.85 5.94
N LEU A 2 29.36 10.99 4.99
CA LEU A 2 28.48 9.88 4.60
C LEU A 2 29.32 8.91 3.76
N ASN A 3 29.47 7.71 4.29
CA ASN A 3 30.32 6.69 3.71
C ASN A 3 29.80 6.27 2.33
N LYS A 4 30.66 6.24 1.33
CA LYS A 4 30.46 5.75 -0.04
C LYS A 4 29.90 4.30 -0.13
N ILE A 5 29.70 3.64 1.00
CA ILE A 5 29.28 2.23 1.12
C ILE A 5 27.77 2.02 0.85
N SER A 6 26.93 3.01 1.15
CA SER A 6 25.46 2.84 0.99
C SER A 6 24.96 2.87 -0.46
N LEU A 7 25.71 3.50 -1.38
CA LEU A 7 25.32 3.56 -2.79
C LEU A 7 25.62 2.26 -3.56
N ILE A 8 26.57 1.45 -3.07
CA ILE A 8 26.95 0.17 -3.69
C ILE A 8 25.83 -0.88 -3.51
N ILE A 9 25.00 -0.76 -2.48
CA ILE A 9 23.96 -1.74 -2.16
C ILE A 9 22.82 -1.72 -3.18
N ILE A 10 22.52 -0.59 -3.82
CA ILE A 10 21.43 -0.49 -4.80
C ILE A 10 21.75 -1.25 -6.11
N PHE A 11 23.03 -1.42 -6.43
CA PHE A 11 23.46 -2.23 -7.59
C PHE A 11 23.66 -3.71 -7.28
N LEU A 12 23.80 -4.08 -5.98
CA LEU A 12 24.15 -5.46 -5.56
C LEU A 12 22.95 -6.40 -5.32
N ILE A 13 21.72 -5.89 -5.26
CA ILE A 13 20.53 -6.72 -4.99
C ILE A 13 20.16 -7.66 -6.15
N PHE A 14 20.80 -7.54 -7.31
CA PHE A 14 20.46 -8.36 -8.49
C PHE A 14 21.12 -9.74 -8.56
N PHE A 15 21.91 -10.16 -7.56
CA PHE A 15 22.82 -11.32 -7.76
C PHE A 15 22.90 -12.32 -6.64
N THR A 16 21.80 -12.63 -5.97
CA THR A 16 21.78 -13.75 -5.03
C THR A 16 21.02 -14.96 -5.59
N CYS A 17 21.54 -15.53 -6.66
CA CYS A 17 21.18 -16.89 -7.05
C CYS A 17 22.43 -17.76 -7.36
N ASP A 18 23.62 -17.35 -6.90
CA ASP A 18 24.80 -18.21 -6.86
C ASP A 18 25.82 -17.63 -5.88
N SER A 19 26.24 -18.42 -4.88
CA SER A 19 27.00 -18.00 -3.70
C SER A 19 28.50 -17.75 -3.93
N SER A 20 28.93 -17.50 -5.15
CA SER A 20 30.28 -17.04 -5.46
C SER A 20 30.24 -15.90 -6.48
N PRO A 21 30.83 -14.71 -6.20
CA PRO A 21 31.03 -13.71 -7.22
C PRO A 21 31.94 -14.30 -8.30
N LYS A 22 31.39 -14.57 -9.50
CA LYS A 22 32.22 -14.96 -10.62
C LYS A 22 33.19 -13.80 -10.89
N GLU A 23 34.48 -14.09 -11.08
CA GLU A 23 35.55 -13.10 -11.33
C GLU A 23 35.20 -12.01 -12.38
N GLY A 24 34.22 -12.30 -13.27
CA GLY A 24 33.73 -11.38 -14.28
C GLY A 24 32.96 -10.14 -13.75
N TRP A 25 32.38 -10.17 -12.55
CA TRP A 25 31.54 -9.08 -12.04
C TRP A 25 32.35 -7.87 -11.59
N ASN A 26 33.55 -8.06 -10.99
CA ASN A 26 34.44 -6.98 -10.58
C ASN A 26 34.84 -6.09 -11.76
N LYS A 27 34.97 -6.64 -12.97
CA LYS A 27 35.32 -5.90 -14.17
C LYS A 27 34.22 -4.87 -14.53
N TYR A 28 32.95 -5.21 -14.36
CA TYR A 28 31.84 -4.30 -14.67
C TYR A 28 31.64 -3.24 -13.59
N LEU A 29 31.77 -3.61 -12.30
CA LEU A 29 31.60 -2.69 -11.18
C LEU A 29 32.67 -1.60 -11.12
N HIS A 30 33.81 -1.79 -11.74
CA HIS A 30 34.95 -0.86 -11.80
C HIS A 30 35.18 -0.29 -13.20
N SER A 31 34.21 -0.43 -14.11
CA SER A 31 34.35 0.24 -15.41
C SER A 31 34.28 1.75 -15.24
N GLU A 32 35.12 2.50 -15.97
CA GLU A 32 35.13 3.97 -15.93
C GLU A 32 33.74 4.55 -16.27
N ASP A 33 33.00 3.88 -17.16
CA ASP A 33 31.65 4.29 -17.57
C ASP A 33 30.65 4.24 -16.40
N ILE A 34 30.67 3.16 -15.61
CA ILE A 34 29.80 3.03 -14.42
C ILE A 34 30.20 4.03 -13.33
N ILE A 35 31.49 4.21 -13.08
CA ILE A 35 31.98 5.18 -12.09
C ILE A 35 31.53 6.59 -12.47
N MET A 36 31.70 6.98 -13.73
CA MET A 36 31.26 8.28 -14.24
C MET A 36 29.75 8.47 -14.12
N ALA A 37 28.95 7.44 -14.44
CA ALA A 37 27.52 7.48 -14.28
C ALA A 37 27.10 7.63 -12.80
N GLN A 38 27.76 6.91 -11.88
CA GLN A 38 27.52 7.02 -10.44
C GLN A 38 27.87 8.42 -9.89
N GLU A 39 28.92 9.05 -10.39
CA GLU A 39 29.32 10.40 -9.98
C GLU A 39 28.29 11.47 -10.35
N THR A 40 27.39 11.21 -11.30
CA THR A 40 26.27 12.11 -11.60
C THR A 40 25.23 12.17 -10.48
N ILE A 41 25.20 11.18 -9.59
CA ILE A 41 24.31 11.16 -8.43
C ILE A 41 25.03 11.86 -7.27
N SER A 42 24.78 13.15 -7.10
CA SER A 42 25.32 13.92 -5.99
C SER A 42 24.29 14.18 -4.90
N THR A 43 24.76 14.47 -3.69
CA THR A 43 23.90 14.91 -2.58
C THR A 43 23.11 16.17 -2.96
N ASP A 44 23.77 17.12 -3.65
CA ASP A 44 23.14 18.37 -4.07
C ASP A 44 21.99 18.11 -5.05
N LEU A 45 22.21 17.25 -6.06
CA LEU A 45 21.17 16.86 -7.01
C LEU A 45 19.93 16.22 -6.32
N LEU A 46 20.18 15.32 -5.38
CA LEU A 46 19.10 14.68 -4.62
C LEU A 46 18.38 15.70 -3.74
N SER A 47 19.13 16.57 -3.07
CA SER A 47 18.58 17.65 -2.25
C SER A 47 17.70 18.58 -3.07
N ASP A 48 18.12 18.96 -4.28
CA ASP A 48 17.38 19.84 -5.18
C ASP A 48 16.04 19.19 -5.60
N TYR A 49 16.04 17.91 -5.96
CA TYR A 49 14.82 17.20 -6.31
C TYR A 49 13.85 17.09 -5.12
N ILE A 50 14.36 16.70 -3.94
CA ILE A 50 13.55 16.54 -2.74
C ILE A 50 12.99 17.90 -2.31
N THR A 51 13.82 18.92 -2.21
CA THR A 51 13.40 20.27 -1.80
C THR A 51 12.36 20.84 -2.78
N THR A 52 12.55 20.65 -4.08
CA THR A 52 11.59 21.11 -5.09
C THR A 52 10.25 20.40 -4.92
N LEU A 53 10.24 19.06 -4.91
CA LEU A 53 9.01 18.26 -4.80
C LEU A 53 8.29 18.47 -3.48
N SER A 54 9.00 18.69 -2.38
CA SER A 54 8.42 18.91 -1.05
C SER A 54 8.15 20.39 -0.73
N SER A 55 8.34 21.31 -1.68
CA SER A 55 8.02 22.72 -1.46
C SER A 55 6.50 22.94 -1.42
N ASP A 56 6.09 24.02 -0.73
CA ASP A 56 4.68 24.43 -0.64
C ASP A 56 4.04 24.70 -2.00
N GLU A 57 4.86 25.03 -3.00
CA GLU A 57 4.42 25.24 -4.37
C GLU A 57 3.75 24.01 -4.98
N PHE A 58 4.10 22.80 -4.52
CA PHE A 58 3.51 21.54 -4.96
C PHE A 58 2.30 21.11 -4.13
N GLU A 59 1.88 21.91 -3.13
CA GLU A 59 0.65 21.71 -2.36
C GLU A 59 0.50 20.27 -1.80
N GLY A 60 1.63 19.64 -1.41
CA GLY A 60 1.65 18.25 -0.92
C GLY A 60 1.20 17.21 -1.95
N ARG A 61 1.29 17.50 -3.23
CA ARG A 61 1.22 16.57 -4.38
C ARG A 61 0.01 15.63 -4.44
N LYS A 62 -1.13 16.02 -3.85
CA LYS A 62 -2.30 15.13 -3.87
C LYS A 62 -2.77 14.84 -5.30
N PRO A 63 -3.11 13.57 -5.64
CA PRO A 63 -3.63 13.20 -6.95
C PRO A 63 -4.85 14.03 -7.36
N ALA A 64 -4.94 14.36 -8.66
CA ALA A 64 -6.03 15.13 -9.27
C ALA A 64 -6.21 16.57 -8.73
N THR A 65 -5.26 17.13 -7.97
CA THR A 65 -5.22 18.53 -7.52
C THR A 65 -4.31 19.39 -8.40
N ALA A 66 -4.23 20.71 -8.10
CA ALA A 66 -3.31 21.61 -8.78
C ALA A 66 -1.85 21.20 -8.52
N GLY A 67 -1.50 20.89 -7.24
CA GLY A 67 -0.19 20.39 -6.86
C GLY A 67 0.18 19.09 -7.58
N GLY A 68 -0.74 18.12 -7.64
CA GLY A 68 -0.51 16.89 -8.41
C GLY A 68 -0.26 17.11 -9.90
N LYS A 69 -1.00 18.02 -10.53
CA LYS A 69 -0.77 18.38 -11.95
C LYS A 69 0.60 19.03 -12.15
N LYS A 70 1.02 19.89 -11.23
CA LYS A 70 2.34 20.52 -11.24
C LYS A 70 3.45 19.48 -11.12
N THR A 71 3.27 18.50 -10.22
CA THR A 71 4.20 17.39 -10.03
C THR A 71 4.37 16.57 -11.30
N ILE A 72 3.27 16.17 -11.94
CA ILE A 72 3.30 15.43 -13.21
C ILE A 72 4.07 16.21 -14.28
N LYS A 73 3.81 17.52 -14.38
CA LYS A 73 4.52 18.39 -15.34
C LYS A 73 6.02 18.45 -15.04
N TYR A 74 6.39 18.65 -13.78
CA TYR A 74 7.78 18.71 -13.35
C TYR A 74 8.55 17.43 -13.68
N LEU A 75 7.97 16.26 -13.37
CA LEU A 75 8.58 14.97 -13.69
C LEU A 75 8.79 14.79 -15.18
N ILE A 76 7.77 15.10 -15.99
CA ILE A 76 7.87 14.99 -17.46
C ILE A 76 8.96 15.93 -18.01
N ASP A 77 8.99 17.19 -17.55
CA ASP A 77 9.96 18.16 -18.04
C ASP A 77 11.40 17.76 -17.64
N THR A 78 11.58 17.21 -16.44
CA THR A 78 12.87 16.72 -15.97
C THR A 78 13.35 15.52 -16.78
N PHE A 79 12.51 14.52 -17.02
CA PHE A 79 12.87 13.37 -17.86
C PHE A 79 13.15 13.77 -19.31
N LYS A 80 12.41 14.72 -19.85
CA LYS A 80 12.70 15.31 -21.18
C LYS A 80 14.06 16.02 -21.22
N GLY A 81 14.38 16.78 -20.17
CA GLY A 81 15.69 17.45 -20.04
C GLY A 81 16.87 16.47 -20.03
N MET A 82 16.65 15.26 -19.54
CA MET A 82 17.60 14.14 -19.56
C MET A 82 17.67 13.42 -20.91
N LYS A 83 16.86 13.83 -21.91
CA LYS A 83 16.75 13.20 -23.25
C LYS A 83 16.26 11.75 -23.23
N LEU A 84 15.50 11.37 -22.20
CA LEU A 84 14.78 10.10 -22.20
C LEU A 84 13.66 10.10 -23.24
N LYS A 85 13.15 8.92 -23.57
CA LYS A 85 11.98 8.75 -24.44
C LYS A 85 10.69 8.68 -23.61
N PRO A 86 9.51 9.02 -24.21
CA PRO A 86 8.24 8.69 -23.60
C PRO A 86 8.16 7.18 -23.33
N GLY A 87 7.78 6.81 -22.10
CA GLY A 87 7.73 5.40 -21.70
C GLY A 87 6.42 4.70 -22.00
N ASN A 88 5.39 5.43 -22.45
CA ASN A 88 4.15 4.81 -22.92
C ASN A 88 4.27 4.48 -24.42
N PRO A 89 3.95 3.24 -24.86
CA PRO A 89 3.99 2.85 -26.27
C PRO A 89 3.16 3.71 -27.21
N ASP A 90 2.17 4.46 -26.72
CA ASP A 90 1.39 5.42 -27.49
C ASP A 90 2.13 6.74 -27.80
N GLY A 91 3.41 6.85 -27.35
CA GLY A 91 4.24 8.04 -27.53
C GLY A 91 4.01 9.13 -26.47
N THR A 92 3.21 8.86 -25.43
CA THR A 92 3.00 9.80 -24.32
C THR A 92 3.91 9.49 -23.13
N TRP A 93 4.04 10.46 -22.22
CA TRP A 93 4.81 10.35 -20.98
C TRP A 93 4.01 9.83 -19.80
N THR A 94 2.75 9.46 -20.03
CA THR A 94 1.83 9.18 -18.93
C THR A 94 0.92 8.00 -19.24
N GLN A 95 0.57 7.26 -18.19
CA GLN A 95 -0.54 6.32 -18.19
C GLN A 95 -1.68 6.93 -17.37
N GLU A 96 -2.86 7.14 -17.97
CA GLU A 96 -4.03 7.66 -17.23
C GLU A 96 -4.57 6.59 -16.28
N VAL A 97 -4.63 6.94 -14.99
CA VAL A 97 -5.22 6.10 -13.94
C VAL A 97 -6.63 6.62 -13.62
N LYS A 98 -7.63 5.84 -14.02
CA LYS A 98 -9.04 6.14 -13.73
C LYS A 98 -9.41 5.60 -12.35
N MET A 99 -9.89 6.49 -11.50
CA MET A 99 -10.26 6.20 -10.12
C MET A 99 -11.71 6.60 -9.85
N LEU A 100 -12.27 6.03 -8.82
CA LEU A 100 -13.55 6.38 -8.25
C LEU A 100 -13.32 7.07 -6.91
N GLY A 101 -13.72 8.33 -6.80
CA GLY A 101 -13.79 9.04 -5.51
C GLY A 101 -15.11 8.69 -4.83
N ILE A 102 -15.07 8.17 -3.61
CA ILE A 102 -16.25 7.77 -2.83
C ILE A 102 -16.23 8.49 -1.49
N ARG A 103 -17.32 9.17 -1.17
CA ARG A 103 -17.60 9.69 0.16
C ARG A 103 -18.78 8.94 0.75
N SER A 104 -18.54 8.24 1.86
CA SER A 104 -19.54 7.40 2.53
C SER A 104 -20.09 8.11 3.78
N ASN A 105 -21.38 7.92 4.04
CA ASN A 105 -22.01 8.19 5.31
C ASN A 105 -22.52 6.87 5.86
N LEU A 106 -22.02 6.47 7.03
CA LEU A 106 -22.30 5.21 7.69
C LEU A 106 -23.29 5.42 8.84
N ARG A 107 -24.20 4.47 8.99
CA ARG A 107 -24.99 4.24 10.22
C ARG A 107 -24.97 2.75 10.49
N SER A 108 -24.60 2.35 11.70
CA SER A 108 -24.45 0.95 12.07
C SER A 108 -24.89 0.66 13.50
N GLN A 109 -25.23 -0.59 13.74
CA GLN A 109 -25.66 -1.04 15.07
C GLN A 109 -25.37 -2.53 15.25
N PHE A 110 -25.05 -2.91 16.47
CA PHE A 110 -25.07 -4.29 16.95
C PHE A 110 -26.40 -4.59 17.63
N ILE A 111 -26.89 -5.82 17.47
CA ILE A 111 -28.21 -6.24 17.93
C ILE A 111 -28.10 -7.65 18.50
N THR A 112 -28.65 -7.82 19.70
CA THR A 112 -28.98 -9.11 20.29
C THR A 112 -30.48 -9.19 20.49
N ASP A 113 -30.98 -10.31 21.07
CA ASP A 113 -32.38 -10.41 21.46
C ASP A 113 -32.76 -9.46 22.61
N GLU A 114 -31.76 -9.07 23.43
CA GLU A 114 -31.96 -8.29 24.66
C GLU A 114 -31.70 -6.79 24.44
N GLU A 115 -30.71 -6.43 23.60
CA GLU A 115 -30.33 -5.04 23.44
C GLU A 115 -29.98 -4.66 21.99
N ARG A 116 -30.00 -3.36 21.76
CA ARG A 116 -29.53 -2.73 20.52
C ARG A 116 -28.56 -1.60 20.85
N TRP A 117 -27.38 -1.68 20.27
CA TRP A 117 -26.40 -0.61 20.38
C TRP A 117 -26.16 0.08 19.03
N VAL A 118 -26.60 1.36 18.94
CA VAL A 118 -26.30 2.24 17.79
C VAL A 118 -24.92 2.82 18.02
N MET A 119 -24.02 2.62 17.09
CA MET A 119 -22.63 3.04 17.20
C MET A 119 -22.41 4.45 16.65
N ASP A 120 -21.55 5.21 17.30
CA ASP A 120 -21.08 6.50 16.83
C ASP A 120 -20.00 6.29 15.76
N THR A 121 -20.30 6.77 14.52
CA THR A 121 -19.36 6.65 13.41
C THR A 121 -18.19 7.60 13.61
N GLY A 122 -16.99 7.05 13.53
CA GLY A 122 -15.74 7.76 13.82
C GLY A 122 -15.18 7.45 15.20
N GLU A 123 -16.04 7.15 16.18
CA GLU A 123 -15.61 6.76 17.53
C GLU A 123 -15.69 5.24 17.73
N ASP A 124 -16.92 4.70 17.70
CA ASP A 124 -17.12 3.26 17.92
C ASP A 124 -16.76 2.42 16.70
N ILE A 125 -17.01 2.94 15.50
CA ILE A 125 -16.82 2.22 14.25
C ILE A 125 -16.46 3.15 13.10
N ILE A 126 -15.54 2.70 12.27
CA ILE A 126 -15.22 3.31 10.99
C ILE A 126 -15.51 2.28 9.91
N GLY A 127 -16.20 2.67 8.84
CA GLY A 127 -16.51 1.70 7.79
C GLY A 127 -16.99 2.35 6.50
N ASN A 128 -16.81 1.59 5.44
CA ASN A 128 -17.17 2.00 4.09
C ASN A 128 -17.47 0.79 3.20
N THR A 129 -17.73 1.07 1.94
CA THR A 129 -17.78 0.08 0.86
C THR A 129 -17.17 0.66 -0.40
N TYR A 130 -16.46 -0.15 -1.17
CA TYR A 130 -15.94 0.23 -2.49
C TYR A 130 -16.88 -0.16 -3.64
N LEU A 131 -18.09 -0.64 -3.33
CA LEU A 131 -19.10 -0.87 -4.34
C LEU A 131 -19.61 0.47 -4.90
N LYS A 132 -19.64 0.60 -6.20
CA LYS A 132 -20.22 1.76 -6.90
C LYS A 132 -21.74 1.74 -6.83
N LYS A 133 -22.28 1.90 -5.62
CA LYS A 133 -23.72 1.94 -5.33
C LYS A 133 -24.03 3.10 -4.39
N SER A 134 -25.06 3.87 -4.68
CA SER A 134 -25.48 5.01 -3.83
C SER A 134 -25.97 4.60 -2.45
N LYS A 135 -26.44 3.38 -2.31
CA LYS A 135 -26.86 2.80 -1.03
C LYS A 135 -26.45 1.33 -0.95
N VAL A 136 -25.83 0.95 0.16
CA VAL A 136 -25.50 -0.44 0.49
C VAL A 136 -25.99 -0.72 1.89
N ASN A 137 -26.76 -1.80 2.06
CA ASN A 137 -27.35 -2.17 3.34
C ASN A 137 -26.99 -3.60 3.72
N LEU A 138 -26.74 -3.80 5.00
CA LEU A 138 -26.73 -5.08 5.69
C LEU A 138 -27.84 -5.01 6.75
N GLN A 139 -28.67 -6.04 6.87
CA GLN A 139 -29.76 -6.08 7.83
C GLN A 139 -29.70 -7.36 8.64
N LYS A 140 -29.49 -7.24 9.95
CA LYS A 140 -29.43 -8.35 10.91
C LYS A 140 -28.58 -9.53 10.39
N VAL A 141 -27.36 -9.17 9.93
CA VAL A 141 -26.42 -10.18 9.42
C VAL A 141 -25.63 -10.76 10.58
N ASP A 142 -25.51 -12.06 10.60
CA ASP A 142 -24.74 -12.77 11.63
C ASP A 142 -23.27 -12.34 11.62
N LEU A 143 -22.69 -12.18 12.81
CA LEU A 143 -21.26 -11.99 13.01
C LEU A 143 -20.58 -13.33 13.26
N VAL A 144 -19.40 -13.50 12.68
CA VAL A 144 -18.55 -14.66 12.88
C VAL A 144 -17.16 -14.21 13.29
N PHE A 145 -16.69 -14.60 14.46
CA PHE A 145 -15.33 -14.32 14.88
C PHE A 145 -14.38 -15.37 14.29
N CYS A 146 -13.41 -14.90 13.51
CA CYS A 146 -12.44 -15.72 12.78
C CYS A 146 -11.00 -15.41 13.21
N GLY A 147 -10.74 -15.29 14.53
CA GLY A 147 -9.38 -15.07 15.03
C GLY A 147 -8.68 -13.92 14.33
N TYR A 148 -7.54 -14.18 13.71
CA TYR A 148 -6.80 -13.21 12.89
C TYR A 148 -7.27 -13.18 11.42
N GLY A 149 -8.22 -14.03 11.04
CA GLY A 149 -8.72 -14.11 9.66
C GLY A 149 -7.67 -14.55 8.65
N VAL A 150 -6.78 -15.44 9.05
CA VAL A 150 -5.65 -15.93 8.26
C VAL A 150 -5.89 -17.33 7.74
N THR A 151 -5.53 -17.56 6.47
CA THR A 151 -5.38 -18.88 5.87
C THR A 151 -4.00 -18.96 5.25
N ALA A 152 -3.09 -19.68 5.90
CA ALA A 152 -1.69 -19.81 5.55
C ALA A 152 -1.27 -21.27 5.65
N THR A 153 -1.30 -21.96 4.50
CA THR A 153 -1.05 -23.42 4.43
C THR A 153 0.37 -23.79 4.83
N GLU A 154 1.35 -22.90 4.56
CA GLU A 154 2.76 -23.08 4.93
C GLU A 154 3.00 -23.05 6.45
N TYR A 155 2.06 -22.46 7.20
CA TYR A 155 2.06 -22.45 8.69
C TYR A 155 1.02 -23.38 9.28
N GLU A 156 0.33 -24.21 8.47
CA GLU A 156 -0.79 -25.05 8.87
C GLU A 156 -1.88 -24.27 9.63
N TRP A 157 -2.09 -22.99 9.22
CA TRP A 157 -3.01 -22.06 9.87
C TRP A 157 -4.24 -21.80 9.01
N ASP A 158 -5.45 -22.01 9.58
CA ASP A 158 -6.73 -21.67 8.95
C ASP A 158 -7.74 -21.20 9.99
N ASP A 159 -7.94 -19.88 10.07
CA ASP A 159 -8.92 -19.24 10.95
C ASP A 159 -10.35 -19.37 10.44
N TYR A 160 -10.57 -19.97 9.28
CA TYR A 160 -11.88 -20.19 8.69
C TYR A 160 -12.29 -21.67 8.65
N LYS A 161 -11.51 -22.56 9.28
CA LYS A 161 -11.80 -24.00 9.26
C LYS A 161 -13.17 -24.31 9.86
N ASP A 162 -13.88 -25.19 9.20
CA ASP A 162 -15.18 -25.75 9.64
C ASP A 162 -16.31 -24.73 9.85
N ILE A 163 -16.20 -23.50 9.30
CA ILE A 163 -17.25 -22.50 9.39
C ILE A 163 -17.60 -21.87 8.04
N ASP A 164 -18.89 -21.73 7.77
CA ASP A 164 -19.39 -21.00 6.61
C ASP A 164 -19.59 -19.52 6.96
N VAL A 165 -18.86 -18.64 6.29
CA VAL A 165 -18.97 -17.18 6.43
C VAL A 165 -19.71 -16.50 5.27
N LYS A 166 -20.25 -17.27 4.33
CA LYS A 166 -20.97 -16.76 3.18
C LYS A 166 -22.14 -15.88 3.60
N ASN A 167 -22.20 -14.65 3.04
CA ASN A 167 -23.19 -13.63 3.36
C ASN A 167 -23.23 -13.17 4.83
N LYS A 168 -22.22 -13.52 5.65
CA LYS A 168 -22.06 -13.05 7.03
C LYS A 168 -21.02 -11.93 7.09
N VAL A 169 -20.86 -11.30 8.25
CA VAL A 169 -19.79 -10.35 8.52
C VAL A 169 -18.78 -11.01 9.43
N VAL A 170 -17.54 -11.10 8.96
CA VAL A 170 -16.46 -11.65 9.78
C VAL A 170 -15.89 -10.55 10.69
N VAL A 171 -15.52 -10.93 11.91
CA VAL A 171 -14.83 -10.10 12.88
C VAL A 171 -13.46 -10.71 13.10
N VAL A 172 -12.39 -9.93 12.90
CA VAL A 172 -11.02 -10.44 12.94
C VAL A 172 -10.09 -9.46 13.68
N LEU A 173 -9.01 -10.00 14.24
CA LEU A 173 -7.95 -9.22 14.88
C LEU A 173 -6.99 -8.67 13.83
N VAL A 174 -6.40 -7.50 14.11
CA VAL A 174 -5.34 -6.90 13.29
C VAL A 174 -4.02 -7.67 13.46
N ASN A 175 -3.12 -7.56 12.46
CA ASN A 175 -1.79 -8.16 12.42
C ASN A 175 -1.80 -9.71 12.23
N ASP A 176 -0.61 -10.32 12.30
CA ASP A 176 -0.40 -11.76 12.25
C ASP A 176 -0.73 -12.42 13.60
N PRO A 177 -1.08 -13.72 13.61
CA PRO A 177 -1.19 -14.47 14.85
C PRO A 177 0.14 -14.44 15.63
N PRO A 178 0.15 -13.98 16.91
CA PRO A 178 1.39 -13.87 17.71
C PRO A 178 1.77 -15.20 18.35
N VAL A 179 2.14 -16.18 17.52
CA VAL A 179 2.53 -17.51 17.99
C VAL A 179 3.82 -17.43 18.79
N LYS A 180 3.85 -18.03 19.98
CA LYS A 180 5.00 -18.00 20.88
C LYS A 180 5.73 -19.32 20.93
N LYS A 181 7.08 -19.22 21.07
CA LYS A 181 8.00 -20.30 21.41
C LYS A 181 8.75 -19.89 22.68
N GLY A 182 8.28 -20.38 23.83
CA GLY A 182 8.66 -19.84 25.14
C GLY A 182 8.10 -18.43 25.34
N ASP A 183 8.93 -17.48 25.80
CA ASP A 183 8.50 -16.10 26.08
C ASP A 183 8.57 -15.15 24.87
N LYS A 184 9.10 -15.61 23.73
CA LYS A 184 9.27 -14.81 22.51
C LYS A 184 8.34 -15.29 21.39
N LEU A 185 8.09 -14.41 20.42
CA LEU A 185 7.43 -14.82 19.20
C LEU A 185 8.30 -15.83 18.44
N ASP A 186 7.64 -16.85 17.87
CA ASP A 186 8.30 -17.88 17.09
C ASP A 186 8.73 -17.31 15.72
N PRO A 187 10.04 -17.23 15.41
CA PRO A 187 10.49 -16.70 14.12
C PRO A 187 10.12 -17.60 12.93
N ASP A 188 9.83 -18.87 13.19
CA ASP A 188 9.41 -19.82 12.17
C ASP A 188 7.91 -19.69 11.83
N MET A 189 7.14 -19.00 12.69
CA MET A 189 5.71 -18.71 12.50
C MET A 189 5.51 -17.22 12.21
N PHE A 190 4.93 -16.92 11.05
CA PHE A 190 4.64 -15.55 10.62
C PHE A 190 5.82 -14.58 10.76
N LYS A 191 7.06 -15.08 10.61
CA LYS A 191 8.31 -14.30 10.73
C LYS A 191 8.50 -13.55 12.06
N GLY A 192 7.88 -14.02 13.14
CA GLY A 192 8.03 -13.48 14.48
C GLY A 192 7.56 -12.02 14.60
N ASN A 193 8.50 -11.07 14.77
CA ASN A 193 8.17 -9.65 14.94
C ASN A 193 7.88 -8.90 13.64
N ALA A 194 8.19 -9.47 12.47
CA ALA A 194 7.95 -8.82 11.20
C ALA A 194 6.52 -9.10 10.72
N MET A 195 5.79 -8.04 10.34
CA MET A 195 4.47 -8.23 9.76
C MET A 195 4.59 -8.92 8.40
N THR A 196 3.85 -10.02 8.22
CA THR A 196 3.74 -10.70 6.92
C THR A 196 2.62 -10.11 6.07
N TYR A 197 2.44 -10.66 4.86
CA TYR A 197 1.26 -10.32 4.04
C TYR A 197 -0.06 -10.62 4.74
N TYR A 198 -0.11 -11.68 5.55
CA TYR A 198 -1.31 -12.09 6.29
C TYR A 198 -1.68 -11.10 7.40
N GLY A 199 -0.72 -10.40 7.97
CA GLY A 199 -0.94 -9.37 9.00
C GLY A 199 -1.55 -8.08 8.45
N ARG A 200 -1.42 -7.84 7.15
CA ARG A 200 -1.96 -6.62 6.52
C ARG A 200 -3.48 -6.58 6.59
N TRP A 201 -4.02 -5.44 6.95
CA TRP A 201 -5.46 -5.23 6.99
C TRP A 201 -6.15 -5.46 5.63
N SER A 202 -5.49 -5.15 4.52
CA SER A 202 -6.00 -5.42 3.17
C SER A 202 -6.23 -6.91 2.94
N TYR A 203 -5.31 -7.78 3.41
CA TYR A 203 -5.47 -9.21 3.34
C TYR A 203 -6.74 -9.70 4.07
N LYS A 204 -7.08 -9.11 5.23
CA LYS A 204 -8.28 -9.49 6.01
C LYS A 204 -9.56 -9.31 5.18
N TYR A 205 -9.66 -8.20 4.45
CA TYR A 205 -10.80 -7.94 3.56
C TYR A 205 -10.77 -8.83 2.31
N GLU A 206 -9.61 -9.07 1.74
CA GLU A 206 -9.45 -9.95 0.59
C GLU A 206 -9.83 -11.39 0.91
N GLU A 207 -9.38 -11.92 2.06
CA GLU A 207 -9.71 -13.28 2.46
C GLU A 207 -11.21 -13.43 2.78
N ALA A 208 -11.78 -12.50 3.52
CA ALA A 208 -13.21 -12.45 3.77
C ALA A 208 -14.02 -12.44 2.46
N MET A 209 -13.57 -11.66 1.46
CA MET A 209 -14.20 -11.60 0.14
C MET A 209 -14.06 -12.94 -0.61
N ARG A 210 -12.87 -13.56 -0.59
CA ARG A 210 -12.64 -14.89 -1.21
C ARG A 210 -13.56 -15.94 -0.64
N ARG A 211 -13.85 -15.88 0.68
CA ARG A 211 -14.76 -16.77 1.40
C ARG A 211 -16.24 -16.42 1.22
N GLY A 212 -16.56 -15.37 0.46
CA GLY A 212 -17.95 -14.96 0.17
C GLY A 212 -18.65 -14.23 1.31
N ALA A 213 -17.92 -13.69 2.27
CA ALA A 213 -18.48 -12.85 3.33
C ALA A 213 -19.19 -11.63 2.76
N ALA A 214 -20.21 -11.13 3.45
CA ALA A 214 -20.88 -9.88 3.09
C ALA A 214 -20.09 -8.66 3.54
N GLY A 215 -19.27 -8.79 4.57
CA GLY A 215 -18.41 -7.74 5.11
C GLY A 215 -17.37 -8.27 6.07
N ALA A 216 -16.45 -7.39 6.46
CA ALA A 216 -15.47 -7.70 7.49
C ALA A 216 -15.25 -6.48 8.41
N ILE A 217 -15.05 -6.76 9.68
CA ILE A 217 -14.71 -5.80 10.74
C ILE A 217 -13.35 -6.21 11.32
N VAL A 218 -12.38 -5.33 11.26
CA VAL A 218 -11.08 -5.55 11.88
C VAL A 218 -11.06 -4.86 13.24
N ILE A 219 -10.68 -5.60 14.27
CA ILE A 219 -10.45 -5.07 15.61
C ILE A 219 -9.06 -4.42 15.61
N HIS A 220 -9.03 -3.11 15.88
CA HIS A 220 -7.81 -2.34 15.92
C HIS A 220 -7.21 -2.36 17.33
N GLU A 221 -5.92 -2.65 17.39
CA GLU A 221 -5.08 -2.49 18.57
C GLU A 221 -3.85 -1.70 18.17
N ASP A 222 -3.54 -0.61 18.87
CA ASP A 222 -2.51 0.36 18.49
C ASP A 222 -1.13 -0.27 18.29
N ILE A 223 -0.68 -1.12 19.23
CA ILE A 223 0.64 -1.76 19.15
C ILE A 223 0.71 -2.77 17.99
N PRO A 224 -0.23 -3.73 17.83
CA PRO A 224 -0.21 -4.64 16.70
C PRO A 224 -0.39 -3.94 15.35
N ALA A 225 -1.20 -2.89 15.29
CA ALA A 225 -1.41 -2.12 14.06
C ALA A 225 -0.19 -1.29 13.66
N GLY A 226 0.63 -0.87 14.64
CA GLY A 226 1.77 0.02 14.44
C GLY A 226 1.41 1.51 14.41
N TYR A 227 0.15 1.86 14.64
CA TYR A 227 -0.35 3.24 14.71
C TYR A 227 -1.61 3.32 15.57
N PRO A 228 -1.92 4.50 16.17
CA PRO A 228 -3.11 4.67 16.99
C PRO A 228 -4.40 4.74 16.16
N PHE A 229 -5.54 4.35 16.74
CA PHE A 229 -6.86 4.38 16.08
C PHE A 229 -7.24 5.76 15.54
N SER A 230 -6.71 6.83 16.14
CA SER A 230 -6.92 8.22 15.69
C SER A 230 -6.47 8.48 14.24
N VAL A 231 -5.54 7.68 13.70
CA VAL A 231 -5.15 7.75 12.29
C VAL A 231 -6.34 7.40 11.38
N LEU A 232 -7.08 6.35 11.72
CA LEU A 232 -8.28 5.95 10.98
C LEU A 232 -9.42 6.97 11.18
N GLN A 233 -9.55 7.52 12.39
CA GLN A 233 -10.55 8.55 12.71
C GLN A 233 -10.36 9.82 11.87
N SER A 234 -9.12 10.24 11.65
CA SER A 234 -8.81 11.49 10.94
C SER A 234 -9.31 11.51 9.49
N GLY A 235 -9.46 10.36 8.87
CA GLY A 235 -9.86 10.20 7.46
C GLY A 235 -11.27 9.65 7.24
N HIS A 236 -12.02 9.29 8.27
CA HIS A 236 -13.27 8.52 8.13
C HIS A 236 -14.38 9.25 7.35
N ASP A 237 -14.44 10.58 7.42
CA ASP A 237 -15.46 11.43 6.77
C ASP A 237 -14.97 12.05 5.45
N THR A 238 -13.78 11.68 4.97
CA THR A 238 -13.19 12.23 3.76
C THR A 238 -13.55 11.40 2.50
N GLU A 239 -13.32 11.99 1.33
CA GLU A 239 -13.39 11.25 0.07
C GLU A 239 -12.22 10.29 -0.01
N ARG A 240 -12.48 9.03 -0.28
CA ARG A 240 -11.48 7.99 -0.55
C ARG A 240 -11.41 7.72 -2.04
N LEU A 241 -10.21 7.53 -2.55
CA LEU A 241 -10.00 7.10 -3.93
C LEU A 241 -9.88 5.59 -4.00
N THR A 242 -10.37 4.99 -5.07
CA THR A 242 -10.19 3.57 -5.37
C THR A 242 -10.22 3.34 -6.88
N ILE A 243 -9.69 2.21 -7.32
CA ILE A 243 -9.96 1.70 -8.67
C ILE A 243 -11.31 1.00 -8.63
N GLU A 244 -12.15 1.22 -9.66
CA GLU A 244 -13.43 0.55 -9.76
C GLU A 244 -13.22 -0.97 -9.79
N LYS A 245 -13.72 -1.66 -8.75
CA LYS A 245 -13.59 -3.11 -8.59
C LYS A 245 -14.87 -3.79 -9.02
N ASN A 246 -14.77 -4.90 -9.74
CA ASN A 246 -15.92 -5.74 -10.11
C ASN A 246 -16.54 -6.47 -8.91
N LYS A 247 -15.74 -6.71 -7.86
CA LYS A 247 -16.17 -7.33 -6.60
C LYS A 247 -15.58 -6.57 -5.43
N SER A 248 -16.38 -6.35 -4.39
CA SER A 248 -15.98 -5.77 -3.12
C SER A 248 -16.96 -6.22 -2.05
N LEU A 249 -16.53 -6.20 -0.80
CA LEU A 249 -17.40 -6.41 0.34
C LEU A 249 -18.47 -5.31 0.40
N LYS A 250 -19.66 -5.65 0.92
CA LYS A 250 -20.70 -4.65 1.21
C LYS A 250 -20.30 -3.75 2.39
N PHE A 251 -19.41 -4.23 3.23
CA PHE A 251 -18.90 -3.52 4.39
C PHE A 251 -17.44 -3.89 4.66
N GLU A 252 -16.58 -2.88 4.75
CA GLU A 252 -15.21 -2.98 5.23
C GLU A 252 -15.05 -1.97 6.37
N GLY A 253 -14.69 -2.41 7.56
CA GLY A 253 -14.67 -1.53 8.72
C GLY A 253 -13.70 -1.92 9.82
N TRP A 254 -13.53 -0.97 10.74
CA TRP A 254 -12.68 -1.07 11.92
C TRP A 254 -13.44 -0.70 13.16
N ILE A 255 -13.14 -1.37 14.25
CA ILE A 255 -13.59 -1.02 15.60
C ILE A 255 -12.38 -0.97 16.54
N PRO A 256 -12.31 -0.03 17.50
CA PRO A 256 -11.29 -0.04 18.55
C PRO A 256 -11.55 -1.17 19.56
N VAL A 257 -10.56 -1.41 20.45
CA VAL A 257 -10.63 -2.47 21.47
C VAL A 257 -11.85 -2.30 22.37
N GLU A 258 -12.16 -1.09 22.78
CA GLU A 258 -13.27 -0.78 23.67
C GLU A 258 -14.62 -1.18 23.06
N THR A 259 -14.78 -0.94 21.76
CA THR A 259 -15.96 -1.40 21.01
C THR A 259 -15.97 -2.92 20.90
N ALA A 260 -14.82 -3.56 20.69
CA ALA A 260 -14.73 -5.01 20.63
C ALA A 260 -15.08 -5.65 21.98
N GLU A 261 -14.58 -5.13 23.09
CA GLU A 261 -14.93 -5.63 24.44
C GLU A 261 -16.43 -5.57 24.70
N ARG A 262 -17.08 -4.46 24.35
CA ARG A 262 -18.53 -4.33 24.45
C ARG A 262 -19.27 -5.28 23.51
N LEU A 263 -18.83 -5.41 22.26
CA LEU A 263 -19.42 -6.35 21.29
C LEU A 263 -19.40 -7.80 21.81
N PHE A 264 -18.24 -8.23 22.36
CA PHE A 264 -18.12 -9.58 22.91
C PHE A 264 -18.98 -9.78 24.16
N THR A 265 -19.03 -8.78 25.04
CA THR A 265 -19.90 -8.79 26.22
C THR A 265 -21.38 -8.91 25.84
N MET A 266 -21.85 -8.18 24.82
CA MET A 266 -23.21 -8.33 24.26
C MET A 266 -23.49 -9.75 23.79
N GLY A 267 -22.48 -10.45 23.28
CA GLY A 267 -22.56 -11.86 22.88
C GLY A 267 -22.40 -12.88 24.01
N GLY A 268 -22.27 -12.43 25.28
CA GLY A 268 -22.03 -13.29 26.44
C GLY A 268 -20.60 -13.82 26.55
N LEU A 269 -19.61 -13.11 25.96
CA LEU A 269 -18.23 -13.55 25.86
C LEU A 269 -17.28 -12.53 26.51
N ASN A 270 -16.11 -13.00 26.95
CA ASN A 270 -14.99 -12.14 27.36
C ASN A 270 -14.01 -12.01 26.20
N PHE A 271 -13.77 -10.77 25.73
CA PHE A 271 -12.89 -10.49 24.59
C PHE A 271 -11.45 -10.99 24.81
N ASN A 272 -10.88 -10.71 25.99
CA ASN A 272 -9.48 -11.06 26.28
C ASN A 272 -9.27 -12.60 26.31
N GLU A 273 -10.24 -13.35 26.85
CA GLU A 273 -10.18 -14.81 26.84
C GLU A 273 -10.28 -15.39 25.44
N VAL A 274 -11.19 -14.84 24.62
CA VAL A 274 -11.36 -15.28 23.22
C VAL A 274 -10.14 -14.93 22.39
N LYS A 275 -9.58 -13.73 22.56
CA LYS A 275 -8.34 -13.30 21.91
C LYS A 275 -7.17 -14.22 22.28
N ALA A 276 -7.02 -14.57 23.56
CA ALA A 276 -5.97 -15.50 23.99
C ALA A 276 -6.09 -16.88 23.34
N LYS A 277 -7.32 -17.37 23.12
CA LYS A 277 -7.58 -18.63 22.41
C LYS A 277 -7.22 -18.50 20.91
N ALA A 278 -7.47 -17.34 20.30
CA ALA A 278 -7.17 -17.09 18.88
C ALA A 278 -5.65 -17.09 18.56
N ASN A 279 -4.78 -16.99 19.56
CA ASN A 279 -3.33 -17.11 19.39
C ASN A 279 -2.84 -18.55 19.14
N ASN A 280 -3.76 -19.51 19.11
CA ASN A 280 -3.42 -20.93 19.00
C ASN A 280 -3.86 -21.47 17.62
N PRO A 281 -3.03 -22.28 16.93
CA PRO A 281 -3.39 -22.88 15.62
C PRO A 281 -4.61 -23.81 15.69
N ASN A 282 -4.95 -24.31 16.89
CA ASN A 282 -6.16 -25.11 17.11
C ASN A 282 -7.42 -24.27 17.41
N PHE A 283 -7.34 -22.95 17.33
CA PHE A 283 -8.48 -22.08 17.47
C PHE A 283 -9.59 -22.49 16.49
N LYS A 284 -10.84 -22.46 16.96
CA LYS A 284 -12.02 -22.72 16.12
C LYS A 284 -12.84 -21.43 16.01
N PRO A 285 -13.07 -20.93 14.78
CA PRO A 285 -13.97 -19.80 14.57
C PRO A 285 -15.40 -20.16 15.00
N PHE A 286 -16.17 -19.14 15.35
CA PHE A 286 -17.54 -19.36 15.82
C PHE A 286 -18.47 -18.21 15.46
N LYS A 287 -19.77 -18.55 15.34
CA LYS A 287 -20.84 -17.56 15.19
C LYS A 287 -21.05 -16.86 16.54
N MET A 288 -21.04 -15.53 16.52
CA MET A 288 -21.35 -14.70 17.69
C MET A 288 -22.88 -14.60 17.88
N ASN A 289 -23.35 -14.46 19.13
CA ASN A 289 -24.75 -14.22 19.43
C ASN A 289 -25.14 -12.75 19.25
N VAL A 290 -24.57 -12.10 18.27
CA VAL A 290 -24.79 -10.68 17.91
C VAL A 290 -24.97 -10.57 16.41
N GLN A 291 -25.91 -9.77 15.97
CA GLN A 291 -26.15 -9.45 14.58
C GLN A 291 -25.71 -8.00 14.28
N PHE A 292 -25.31 -7.79 13.04
CA PHE A 292 -24.87 -6.49 12.54
C PHE A 292 -25.88 -5.93 11.53
N THR A 293 -26.19 -4.66 11.69
CA THR A 293 -26.94 -3.88 10.70
C THR A 293 -26.14 -2.67 10.31
N SER A 294 -26.00 -2.41 9.02
CA SER A 294 -25.40 -1.18 8.53
C SER A 294 -26.14 -0.61 7.33
N ARG A 295 -26.11 0.71 7.23
CA ARG A 295 -26.54 1.46 6.06
C ARG A 295 -25.46 2.41 5.66
N ILE A 296 -24.93 2.25 4.44
CA ILE A 296 -23.94 3.13 3.84
C ILE A 296 -24.61 3.89 2.69
N SER A 297 -24.52 5.22 2.74
CA SER A 297 -24.96 6.11 1.67
C SER A 297 -23.76 6.77 1.03
N ASN A 298 -23.54 6.52 -0.27
CA ASN A 298 -22.36 6.97 -1.01
C ASN A 298 -22.69 8.12 -1.96
N LYS A 299 -21.79 9.10 -1.99
CA LYS A 299 -21.59 10.01 -3.12
C LYS A 299 -20.30 9.61 -3.81
N TYR A 300 -20.31 9.52 -5.14
CA TYR A 300 -19.12 9.14 -5.89
C TYR A 300 -18.97 9.97 -7.17
N ARG A 301 -17.73 10.12 -7.62
CA ARG A 301 -17.35 10.82 -8.84
C ARG A 301 -16.15 10.11 -9.49
N THR A 302 -16.01 10.28 -10.79
CA THR A 302 -14.80 9.84 -11.49
C THR A 302 -13.65 10.80 -11.21
N VAL A 303 -12.51 10.26 -10.86
CA VAL A 303 -11.26 10.99 -10.63
C VAL A 303 -10.20 10.43 -11.59
N LYS A 304 -9.39 11.29 -12.17
CA LYS A 304 -8.31 10.90 -13.07
C LYS A 304 -6.99 11.46 -12.54
N SER A 305 -5.99 10.62 -12.49
CA SER A 305 -4.59 10.98 -12.26
C SER A 305 -3.69 10.26 -13.25
N LYS A 306 -2.39 10.32 -13.10
CA LYS A 306 -1.45 9.76 -14.08
C LYS A 306 -0.24 9.15 -13.38
N ASN A 307 0.11 7.93 -13.77
CA ASN A 307 1.49 7.48 -13.64
C ASN A 307 2.34 8.20 -14.69
N VAL A 308 3.54 8.64 -14.32
CA VAL A 308 4.51 9.22 -15.27
C VAL A 308 5.52 8.14 -15.63
N VAL A 309 5.79 7.98 -16.92
CA VAL A 309 6.64 6.90 -17.42
C VAL A 309 7.67 7.44 -18.39
N ALA A 310 8.95 7.20 -18.09
CA ALA A 310 10.07 7.52 -18.97
C ALA A 310 10.82 6.24 -19.34
N LEU A 311 11.37 6.21 -20.55
CA LEU A 311 12.10 5.07 -21.11
C LEU A 311 13.54 5.45 -21.43
N TYR A 312 14.49 4.72 -20.88
CA TYR A 312 15.84 4.60 -21.38
C TYR A 312 15.93 3.32 -22.21
N GLU A 313 15.98 3.47 -23.53
CA GLU A 313 15.92 2.33 -24.45
C GLU A 313 17.24 1.56 -24.46
N GLY A 314 17.18 0.24 -24.37
CA GLY A 314 18.32 -0.65 -24.47
C GLY A 314 18.92 -0.70 -25.87
N SER A 315 20.23 -0.96 -25.95
CA SER A 315 20.98 -0.99 -27.21
C SER A 315 21.05 -2.36 -27.88
N ASP A 316 20.76 -3.45 -27.13
CA ASP A 316 20.83 -4.81 -27.64
C ASP A 316 19.56 -5.17 -28.44
N PRO A 317 19.67 -5.56 -29.71
CA PRO A 317 18.50 -5.85 -30.55
C PRO A 317 17.58 -6.96 -30.02
N GLU A 318 18.13 -7.93 -29.28
CA GLU A 318 17.38 -9.06 -28.71
C GLU A 318 16.80 -8.73 -27.33
N LEU A 319 17.57 -7.99 -26.50
CA LEU A 319 17.25 -7.76 -25.10
C LEU A 319 16.54 -6.43 -24.83
N LYS A 320 16.49 -5.49 -25.77
CA LYS A 320 15.87 -4.17 -25.58
C LYS A 320 14.37 -4.22 -25.26
N ASN A 321 13.71 -5.35 -25.55
CA ASN A 321 12.30 -5.58 -25.20
C ASN A 321 12.13 -6.25 -23.83
N GLU A 322 13.20 -6.40 -23.06
CA GLU A 322 13.19 -6.82 -21.66
C GLU A 322 13.42 -5.57 -20.79
N TYR A 323 12.64 -5.45 -19.70
CA TYR A 323 12.55 -4.23 -18.92
C TYR A 323 12.99 -4.44 -17.48
N ILE A 324 13.74 -3.47 -16.94
CA ILE A 324 13.94 -3.26 -15.51
C ILE A 324 13.19 -1.98 -15.16
N ILE A 325 12.35 -2.03 -14.13
CA ILE A 325 11.50 -0.89 -13.75
C ILE A 325 12.01 -0.31 -12.44
N TYR A 326 12.40 0.98 -12.44
CA TYR A 326 12.58 1.77 -11.24
C TYR A 326 11.28 2.50 -10.94
N THR A 327 10.74 2.33 -9.73
CA THR A 327 9.48 2.94 -9.36
C THR A 327 9.54 3.62 -8.00
N ALA A 328 8.79 4.71 -7.87
CA ALA A 328 8.49 5.41 -6.64
C ALA A 328 7.12 6.09 -6.79
N HIS A 329 6.40 6.34 -5.71
CA HIS A 329 5.19 7.16 -5.83
C HIS A 329 5.53 8.65 -5.72
N TRP A 330 4.85 9.47 -6.54
CA TRP A 330 5.07 10.90 -6.58
C TRP A 330 4.06 11.69 -5.74
N ASP A 331 2.94 11.07 -5.37
CA ASP A 331 1.88 11.71 -4.62
C ASP A 331 2.16 11.76 -3.11
N HIS A 332 1.39 12.61 -2.42
CA HIS A 332 1.30 12.63 -0.97
C HIS A 332 -0.07 13.19 -0.56
N LEU A 333 -0.27 13.48 0.73
CA LEU A 333 -1.58 13.74 1.34
C LEU A 333 -2.21 15.08 0.94
N GLY A 334 -1.43 16.05 0.43
CA GLY A 334 -1.94 17.34 -0.02
C GLY A 334 -2.14 18.35 1.09
N ILE A 335 -3.24 19.11 1.04
CA ILE A 335 -3.57 20.17 1.99
C ILE A 335 -4.70 19.72 2.91
N ASN A 336 -4.49 19.79 4.22
CA ASN A 336 -5.53 19.60 5.21
C ASN A 336 -5.99 20.95 5.80
N LYS A 337 -7.11 21.46 5.32
CA LYS A 337 -7.68 22.75 5.74
C LYS A 337 -8.13 22.80 7.20
N LYS A 338 -8.29 21.64 7.86
CA LYS A 338 -8.72 21.54 9.27
C LYS A 338 -7.56 21.80 10.25
N LEU A 339 -6.31 21.71 9.81
CA LEU A 339 -5.15 21.97 10.67
C LEU A 339 -4.99 23.46 10.96
N SER A 340 -4.50 23.76 12.18
CA SER A 340 -3.98 25.07 12.56
C SER A 340 -2.49 25.15 12.18
N GLY A 341 -2.00 26.32 11.77
CA GLY A 341 -0.61 26.51 11.34
C GLY A 341 -0.37 26.00 9.93
N ASP A 342 0.68 25.22 9.76
CA ASP A 342 0.99 24.60 8.48
C ASP A 342 -0.05 23.53 8.12
N LYS A 343 -0.58 23.66 6.90
CA LYS A 343 -1.68 22.81 6.39
C LYS A 343 -1.24 21.90 5.27
N ILE A 344 0.02 22.01 4.82
CA ILE A 344 0.55 21.28 3.69
C ILE A 344 1.35 20.08 4.20
N TYR A 345 0.98 18.91 3.75
CA TYR A 345 1.79 17.72 3.94
C TYR A 345 2.85 17.69 2.84
N ASN A 346 4.04 18.21 3.12
CA ASN A 346 5.10 18.39 2.12
C ASN A 346 5.68 17.07 1.63
N GLY A 347 5.72 16.01 2.46
CA GLY A 347 6.12 14.67 2.06
C GLY A 347 7.55 14.59 1.51
N ALA A 348 8.54 15.12 2.26
CA ALA A 348 9.95 15.09 1.83
C ALA A 348 10.51 13.67 1.85
N VAL A 349 10.32 12.96 2.98
CA VAL A 349 10.75 11.56 3.13
C VAL A 349 9.80 10.63 2.38
N ASP A 350 8.51 10.82 2.57
CA ASP A 350 7.42 10.07 1.95
C ASP A 350 6.69 10.97 0.93
N ASN A 351 6.92 10.88 -0.37
CA ASN A 351 7.99 10.10 -0.98
C ASN A 351 8.71 10.94 -2.05
N ALA A 352 8.95 12.27 -1.75
CA ALA A 352 9.79 13.08 -2.62
C ALA A 352 11.22 12.50 -2.71
N SER A 353 11.69 11.84 -1.64
CA SER A 353 12.98 11.17 -1.59
C SER A 353 13.09 10.04 -2.61
N GLY A 354 12.15 9.11 -2.62
CA GLY A 354 12.12 8.00 -3.58
C GLY A 354 11.94 8.49 -5.01
N THR A 355 11.03 9.46 -5.23
CA THR A 355 10.84 10.10 -6.54
C THR A 355 12.11 10.80 -7.01
N GLY A 356 12.82 11.53 -6.12
CA GLY A 356 14.11 12.12 -6.42
C GLY A 356 15.17 11.09 -6.80
N MET A 357 15.17 9.93 -6.11
CA MET A 357 16.13 8.86 -6.40
C MET A 357 15.90 8.20 -7.76
N ILE A 358 14.65 7.96 -8.18
CA ILE A 358 14.41 7.41 -9.54
C ILE A 358 14.81 8.44 -10.62
N MET A 359 14.64 9.74 -10.35
CA MET A 359 15.12 10.81 -11.25
C MET A 359 16.65 10.86 -11.30
N ALA A 360 17.34 10.73 -10.17
CA ALA A 360 18.79 10.68 -10.12
C ALA A 360 19.35 9.43 -10.80
N ALA A 361 18.71 8.27 -10.60
CA ALA A 361 19.05 7.04 -11.32
C ALA A 361 18.89 7.24 -12.84
N ALA A 362 17.78 7.86 -13.27
CA ALA A 362 17.54 8.16 -14.68
C ALA A 362 18.69 9.00 -15.28
N LYS A 363 19.14 10.03 -14.55
CA LYS A 363 20.29 10.85 -14.96
C LYS A 363 21.57 10.02 -15.09
N ALA A 364 21.83 9.12 -14.13
CA ALA A 364 22.99 8.24 -14.19
C ALA A 364 22.97 7.30 -15.41
N PHE A 365 21.83 6.70 -15.71
CA PHE A 365 21.70 5.87 -16.92
C PHE A 365 21.95 6.67 -18.20
N THR A 366 21.51 7.92 -18.26
CA THR A 366 21.77 8.78 -19.45
C THR A 366 23.22 9.25 -19.57
N ALA A 367 24.05 9.10 -18.55
CA ALA A 367 25.47 9.39 -18.57
C ALA A 367 26.34 8.20 -19.05
N LEU A 368 25.77 7.00 -19.20
CA LEU A 368 26.48 5.85 -19.73
C LEU A 368 26.81 6.04 -21.21
N ASN A 369 28.09 5.87 -21.58
CA ASN A 369 28.55 5.97 -22.97
C ASN A 369 28.13 4.75 -23.79
N GLU A 370 28.27 3.55 -23.20
CA GLU A 370 27.92 2.27 -23.86
C GLU A 370 26.42 1.95 -23.75
N GLY A 371 25.69 2.65 -22.86
CA GLY A 371 24.29 2.37 -22.59
C GLY A 371 24.05 1.05 -21.87
N THR A 372 22.80 0.58 -21.92
CA THR A 372 22.40 -0.71 -21.34
C THR A 372 21.90 -1.65 -22.43
N ARG A 373 22.10 -2.96 -22.26
CA ARG A 373 21.57 -3.94 -23.21
C ARG A 373 20.04 -3.96 -23.17
N ARG A 374 19.45 -3.93 -21.95
CA ARG A 374 18.00 -3.95 -21.69
C ARG A 374 17.48 -2.53 -21.50
N SER A 375 16.20 -2.39 -21.72
CA SER A 375 15.51 -1.11 -21.46
C SER A 375 15.23 -0.90 -19.99
N ILE A 376 15.30 0.37 -19.56
CA ILE A 376 14.98 0.79 -18.20
C ILE A 376 13.75 1.68 -18.24
N LEU A 377 12.73 1.35 -17.45
CA LEU A 377 11.56 2.19 -17.25
C LEU A 377 11.68 2.92 -15.90
N PHE A 378 11.45 4.23 -15.92
CA PHE A 378 11.29 5.05 -14.73
C PHE A 378 9.81 5.36 -14.57
N LEU A 379 9.17 4.74 -13.59
CA LEU A 379 7.73 4.75 -13.39
C LEU A 379 7.39 5.46 -12.07
N ALA A 380 7.03 6.74 -12.16
CA ALA A 380 6.54 7.49 -11.01
C ALA A 380 5.03 7.27 -10.86
N LEU A 381 4.63 6.60 -9.79
CA LEU A 381 3.28 6.13 -9.53
C LEU A 381 2.42 7.20 -8.87
N THR A 382 1.12 7.17 -9.14
CA THR A 382 0.11 8.04 -8.50
C THR A 382 -0.72 7.30 -7.49
N ALA A 383 -1.29 8.03 -6.52
CA ALA A 383 -2.28 7.55 -5.56
C ALA A 383 -1.81 6.29 -4.79
N GLU A 384 -0.56 6.29 -4.37
CA GLU A 384 -0.01 5.29 -3.46
C GLU A 384 -0.68 5.40 -2.09
N GLU A 385 -0.78 6.61 -1.56
CA GLU A 385 -1.38 6.99 -0.27
C GLU A 385 -2.87 6.58 -0.15
N GLU A 386 -3.51 6.32 -1.25
CA GLU A 386 -4.90 5.86 -1.32
C GLU A 386 -5.01 4.32 -1.45
N GLY A 387 -3.90 3.59 -1.25
CA GLY A 387 -3.82 2.13 -1.29
C GLY A 387 -3.22 1.58 -2.58
N LEU A 388 -2.05 2.08 -3.00
CA LEU A 388 -1.25 1.59 -4.13
C LEU A 388 -1.99 1.65 -5.48
N LEU A 389 -2.89 2.65 -5.67
CA LEU A 389 -3.81 2.60 -6.81
C LEU A 389 -3.10 2.69 -8.17
N GLY A 390 -2.05 3.51 -8.29
CA GLY A 390 -1.26 3.62 -9.50
C GLY A 390 -0.52 2.34 -9.85
N ALA A 391 0.05 1.67 -8.84
CA ALA A 391 0.72 0.38 -9.00
C ALA A 391 -0.26 -0.73 -9.38
N ASN A 392 -1.40 -0.81 -8.69
CA ASN A 392 -2.46 -1.77 -8.97
C ASN A 392 -3.04 -1.58 -10.39
N TYR A 393 -3.15 -0.32 -10.82
CA TYR A 393 -3.61 -0.01 -12.17
C TYR A 393 -2.59 -0.46 -13.22
N TYR A 394 -1.28 -0.18 -13.01
CA TYR A 394 -0.22 -0.63 -13.91
C TYR A 394 -0.17 -2.16 -13.98
N ASN A 395 -0.26 -2.86 -12.85
CA ASN A 395 -0.28 -4.32 -12.83
C ASN A 395 -1.47 -4.91 -13.62
N SER A 396 -2.63 -4.27 -13.55
CA SER A 396 -3.84 -4.72 -14.25
C SER A 396 -3.89 -4.28 -15.73
N ASN A 397 -3.15 -3.22 -16.07
CA ASN A 397 -3.09 -2.60 -17.41
C ASN A 397 -1.63 -2.26 -17.75
N PRO A 398 -0.73 -3.25 -17.81
CA PRO A 398 0.68 -2.98 -18.00
C PRO A 398 0.94 -2.36 -19.38
N LEU A 399 1.86 -1.41 -19.45
CA LEU A 399 2.26 -0.77 -20.72
C LEU A 399 3.10 -1.71 -21.60
N TYR A 400 3.79 -2.63 -20.99
CA TYR A 400 4.56 -3.69 -21.61
C TYR A 400 4.20 -5.04 -21.00
N PRO A 401 4.29 -6.16 -21.73
CA PRO A 401 3.97 -7.47 -21.18
C PRO A 401 4.75 -7.77 -19.89
N LEU A 402 4.04 -8.19 -18.84
CA LEU A 402 4.68 -8.45 -17.53
C LEU A 402 5.76 -9.51 -17.58
N ASN A 403 5.65 -10.49 -18.48
CA ASN A 403 6.69 -11.52 -18.71
C ASN A 403 7.98 -10.98 -19.37
N GLN A 404 7.98 -9.72 -19.80
CA GLN A 404 9.17 -9.01 -20.27
C GLN A 404 9.77 -8.13 -19.17
N THR A 405 9.15 -8.04 -18.00
CA THR A 405 9.67 -7.31 -16.84
C THR A 405 10.52 -8.27 -16.00
N LEU A 406 11.84 -8.07 -16.00
CA LEU A 406 12.78 -8.94 -15.27
C LEU A 406 12.87 -8.59 -13.79
N ALA A 407 12.76 -7.30 -13.46
CA ALA A 407 12.86 -6.82 -12.10
C ALA A 407 12.13 -5.47 -11.92
N VAL A 408 11.63 -5.25 -10.70
CA VAL A 408 11.08 -3.98 -10.26
C VAL A 408 11.82 -3.54 -9.00
N ILE A 409 12.34 -2.33 -9.02
CA ILE A 409 13.02 -1.69 -7.88
C ILE A 409 12.11 -0.57 -7.40
N ASN A 410 11.41 -0.81 -6.29
CA ASN A 410 10.58 0.20 -5.66
C ASN A 410 11.37 0.95 -4.59
N ILE A 411 11.29 2.28 -4.59
CA ILE A 411 11.96 3.16 -3.63
C ILE A 411 10.90 3.95 -2.89
N ASP A 412 10.86 3.76 -1.57
CA ASP A 412 9.86 4.36 -0.72
C ASP A 412 10.44 4.70 0.66
N GLY A 413 10.16 5.89 1.18
CA GLY A 413 10.54 6.30 2.53
C GLY A 413 12.04 6.37 2.79
N MET A 414 12.85 6.79 1.80
CA MET A 414 14.31 6.93 1.97
C MET A 414 14.64 8.09 2.91
N GLY A 415 15.29 7.81 4.00
CA GLY A 415 15.73 8.81 5.00
C GLY A 415 15.42 8.43 6.43
N ASN A 416 14.72 7.36 6.68
CA ASN A 416 14.66 6.77 8.01
C ASN A 416 16.01 6.10 8.30
N THR A 417 16.87 6.84 8.97
CA THR A 417 18.04 6.25 9.59
C THR A 417 17.54 5.35 10.71
N PHE A 418 17.56 4.05 10.48
CA PHE A 418 17.59 3.10 11.57
C PHE A 418 18.95 3.27 12.25
N GLY A 419 18.96 4.13 13.25
CA GLY A 419 20.08 4.25 14.17
C GLY A 419 19.98 3.21 15.23
#